data_bce0d80ae94c5eb76e37c16142bc4a3b
#
_entry.id   bce0d80ae94c5eb76e37c16142bc4a3b
#
_cell.length_a   1.000
_cell.length_b   1.000
_cell.length_c   1.000
_cell.angle_alpha   90.00
_cell.angle_beta   90.00
_cell.angle_gamma   90.00
#
_symmetry.space_group_name_H-M   'P 1'
#
loop_
_entity.id
_entity.type
_entity.pdbx_description
1 polymer ?
#
loop_
_entity_poly.entity_id
_entity_poly.type
_entity_poly.pdbx_seq_one_letter_code
_entity_poly.pdbx_strand_id
1 'polypeptide(L)'
;ALAGNLCRCTGYRPIVEAIKKIDGDIHLPECSKWSKCMNSKSETASFFYPVSVEEAYELSYKNDNTFYLSGGTDLNLSEISPSIKPNYILLNRIPSLNKIHEKNNEIHIGASVTLEDTLPYFEKFFPPFAEIIRRFGSSQIRSQATIAGNLCTASPIGDTAPSLMALGASVEIFS
;
A
#
# COMPACT_ATOMS: atom_id res chain seq x y z
N ALA A 1 -18.59 9.05 -8.56
CA ALA A 1 -17.50 9.55 -7.69
C ALA A 1 -17.39 8.80 -6.35
N LEU A 2 -18.49 8.20 -5.84
CA LEU A 2 -18.50 7.51 -4.54
C LEU A 2 -18.29 5.99 -4.63
N ALA A 3 -18.50 5.41 -5.80
CA ALA A 3 -18.30 3.99 -6.03
C ALA A 3 -16.83 3.62 -5.78
N GLY A 4 -16.56 2.77 -4.83
CA GLY A 4 -15.21 2.37 -4.46
C GLY A 4 -14.66 2.96 -3.17
N ASN A 5 -15.34 3.91 -2.53
CA ASN A 5 -15.04 4.34 -1.18
C ASN A 5 -15.70 3.37 -0.19
N LEU A 6 -15.01 2.26 0.08
CA LEU A 6 -15.46 1.25 1.02
C LEU A 6 -15.08 1.66 2.45
N CYS A 7 -16.07 1.77 3.33
CA CYS A 7 -15.87 1.98 4.75
C CYS A 7 -16.59 0.90 5.56
N ARG A 8 -15.85 0.20 6.40
CA ARG A 8 -16.42 -0.81 7.30
C ARG A 8 -17.19 -0.18 8.47
N CYS A 9 -16.92 1.11 8.81
CA CYS A 9 -17.35 1.74 10.06
C CYS A 9 -18.60 2.63 9.94
N THR A 10 -18.80 3.34 8.82
CA THR A 10 -19.77 4.45 8.70
C THR A 10 -21.05 4.13 7.92
N GLY A 11 -21.13 2.97 7.26
CA GLY A 11 -22.35 2.52 6.57
C GLY A 11 -22.83 3.41 5.41
N TYR A 12 -21.95 4.21 4.80
CA TYR A 12 -22.13 4.99 3.56
C TYR A 12 -23.19 6.12 3.60
N ARG A 13 -24.29 5.96 4.30
CA ARG A 13 -25.40 6.95 4.32
C ARG A 13 -24.93 8.33 4.80
N PRO A 14 -24.15 8.47 5.90
CA PRO A 14 -23.61 9.76 6.32
C PRO A 14 -22.71 10.43 5.28
N ILE A 15 -21.90 9.64 4.55
CA ILE A 15 -21.03 10.15 3.49
C ILE A 15 -21.85 10.70 2.33
N VAL A 16 -22.88 9.97 1.89
CA VAL A 16 -23.78 10.40 0.82
C VAL A 16 -24.55 11.65 1.22
N GLU A 17 -25.02 11.71 2.45
CA GLU A 17 -25.75 12.88 2.97
C GLU A 17 -24.84 14.10 3.13
N ALA A 18 -23.59 13.91 3.57
CA ALA A 18 -22.60 14.99 3.64
C ALA A 18 -22.31 15.59 2.27
N ILE A 19 -22.09 14.74 1.26
CA ILE A 19 -21.80 15.20 -0.11
C ILE A 19 -22.99 15.92 -0.73
N LYS A 20 -24.22 15.47 -0.47
CA LYS A 20 -25.44 16.17 -0.95
C LYS A 20 -25.61 17.58 -0.36
N LYS A 21 -24.97 17.88 0.76
CA LYS A 21 -24.99 19.18 1.43
C LYS A 21 -23.88 20.13 0.97
N ILE A 22 -22.93 19.65 0.17
CA ILE A 22 -21.89 20.50 -0.39
C ILE A 22 -22.49 21.29 -1.55
N ASP A 23 -22.64 22.60 -1.35
CA ASP A 23 -23.10 23.56 -2.35
C ASP A 23 -21.95 24.54 -2.63
N GLY A 24 -21.47 24.57 -3.88
CA GLY A 24 -20.42 25.47 -4.30
C GLY A 24 -19.13 24.81 -4.81
N ASP A 25 -18.25 25.64 -5.33
CA ASP A 25 -16.93 25.22 -5.84
C ASP A 25 -15.99 24.88 -4.70
N ILE A 26 -15.48 23.64 -4.70
CA ILE A 26 -14.44 23.21 -3.75
C ILE A 26 -13.09 23.75 -4.23
N HIS A 27 -12.56 24.75 -3.54
CA HIS A 27 -11.18 25.16 -3.72
C HIS A 27 -10.26 24.12 -3.07
N LEU A 28 -9.65 23.28 -3.90
CA LEU A 28 -8.58 22.41 -3.45
C LEU A 28 -7.29 23.23 -3.26
N PRO A 29 -6.63 23.14 -2.10
CA PRO A 29 -5.35 23.83 -1.91
C PRO A 29 -4.32 23.32 -2.92
N GLU A 30 -3.52 24.21 -3.50
CA GLU A 30 -2.45 23.84 -4.43
C GLU A 30 -1.48 22.85 -3.76
N CYS A 31 -1.34 21.69 -4.37
CA CYS A 31 -0.55 20.56 -3.88
C CYS A 31 0.98 20.80 -3.97
N SER A 32 1.41 21.98 -4.40
CA SER A 32 2.82 22.34 -4.63
C SER A 32 3.71 22.39 -3.38
N LYS A 33 3.11 22.40 -2.18
CA LYS A 33 3.86 22.49 -0.90
C LYS A 33 4.20 21.13 -0.27
N TRP A 34 3.75 20.02 -0.82
CA TRP A 34 3.91 18.69 -0.23
C TRP A 34 5.21 17.96 -0.62
N SER A 35 6.00 18.52 -1.52
CA SER A 35 7.17 17.86 -2.11
C SER A 35 8.44 17.81 -1.27
N LYS A 36 8.45 18.34 -0.04
CA LYS A 36 9.64 18.43 0.82
C LYS A 36 9.45 17.86 2.23
N CYS A 37 8.75 16.76 2.38
CA CYS A 37 8.79 16.05 3.66
C CYS A 37 10.02 15.15 3.73
N MET A 38 11.12 15.70 4.20
CA MET A 38 12.20 14.93 4.81
C MET A 38 11.71 14.50 6.21
N ASN A 39 12.23 13.39 6.73
CA ASN A 39 11.87 12.76 8.00
C ASN A 39 11.10 13.65 8.96
N SER A 40 9.82 13.35 9.16
CA SER A 40 8.96 14.13 10.04
C SER A 40 8.77 13.41 11.37
N LYS A 41 8.87 14.16 12.47
CA LYS A 41 8.53 13.66 13.80
C LYS A 41 7.31 14.43 14.29
N SER A 42 6.30 13.73 14.74
CA SER A 42 5.17 14.26 15.49
C SER A 42 5.25 13.82 16.94
N GLU A 43 4.41 14.35 17.80
CA GLU A 43 4.31 13.86 19.18
C GLU A 43 3.82 12.41 19.23
N THR A 44 3.04 11.97 18.24
CA THR A 44 2.38 10.68 18.20
C THR A 44 3.07 9.62 17.33
N ALA A 45 3.88 10.01 16.33
CA ALA A 45 4.55 9.08 15.42
C ALA A 45 5.84 9.68 14.83
N SER A 46 6.73 8.82 14.34
CA SER A 46 7.88 9.22 13.51
C SER A 46 7.78 8.60 12.13
N PHE A 47 8.24 9.31 11.09
CA PHE A 47 8.22 8.87 9.71
C PHE A 47 9.62 8.95 9.12
N PHE A 48 10.09 7.83 8.57
CA PHE A 48 11.39 7.70 7.94
C PHE A 48 11.22 7.41 6.44
N TYR A 49 12.06 8.00 5.61
CA TYR A 49 11.98 7.93 4.16
C TYR A 49 13.29 7.40 3.58
N PRO A 50 13.63 6.12 3.76
CA PRO A 50 14.84 5.54 3.22
C PRO A 50 14.86 5.56 1.69
N VAL A 51 16.05 5.61 1.12
CA VAL A 51 16.26 5.56 -0.33
C VAL A 51 16.82 4.22 -0.81
N SER A 52 17.18 3.32 0.12
CA SER A 52 17.62 1.96 -0.16
C SER A 52 17.02 0.94 0.82
N VAL A 53 17.09 -0.32 0.46
CA VAL A 53 16.60 -1.44 1.29
C VAL A 53 17.46 -1.59 2.54
N GLU A 54 18.77 -1.40 2.39
CA GLU A 54 19.75 -1.46 3.48
C GLU A 54 19.45 -0.37 4.53
N GLU A 55 19.20 0.85 4.08
CA GLU A 55 18.82 1.95 4.98
C GLU A 55 17.50 1.66 5.71
N ALA A 56 16.51 1.11 5.01
CA ALA A 56 15.24 0.71 5.62
C ALA A 56 15.45 -0.35 6.70
N TYR A 57 16.29 -1.33 6.44
CA TYR A 57 16.65 -2.39 7.38
C TYR A 57 17.38 -1.82 8.61
N GLU A 58 18.38 -0.97 8.41
CA GLU A 58 19.10 -0.32 9.51
C GLU A 58 18.19 0.52 10.40
N LEU A 59 17.25 1.25 9.79
CA LEU A 59 16.28 2.05 10.52
C LEU A 59 15.37 1.18 11.39
N SER A 60 14.95 0.01 10.88
CA SER A 60 14.13 -0.91 11.65
C SER A 60 14.88 -1.54 12.82
N TYR A 61 16.17 -1.79 12.64
CA TYR A 61 17.02 -2.35 13.70
C TYR A 61 17.33 -1.34 14.82
N LYS A 62 17.44 -0.06 14.47
CA LYS A 62 17.77 1.04 15.41
C LYS A 62 16.57 1.58 16.18
N ASN A 63 15.35 1.26 15.76
CA ASN A 63 14.13 1.84 16.35
C ASN A 63 13.15 0.73 16.75
N ASP A 64 12.66 0.80 17.97
CA ASP A 64 11.58 -0.07 18.43
C ASP A 64 10.23 0.32 17.81
N ASN A 65 9.25 -0.59 17.87
CA ASN A 65 7.88 -0.37 17.37
C ASN A 65 7.85 0.14 15.93
N THR A 66 8.65 -0.50 15.08
CA THR A 66 8.80 -0.13 13.68
C THR A 66 7.81 -0.85 12.80
N PHE A 67 7.18 -0.11 11.87
CA PHE A 67 6.24 -0.61 10.88
C PHE A 67 6.70 -0.19 9.48
N TYR A 68 6.85 -1.17 8.59
CA TYR A 68 7.09 -0.88 7.18
C TYR A 68 5.78 -0.45 6.52
N LEU A 69 5.81 0.69 5.86
CA LEU A 69 4.65 1.30 5.20
C LEU A 69 4.90 1.42 3.71
N SER A 70 4.14 0.67 2.92
CA SER A 70 4.03 0.86 1.47
C SER A 70 2.69 1.54 1.15
N GLY A 71 1.64 0.80 0.85
CA GLY A 71 0.32 1.36 0.56
C GLY A 71 -0.53 1.72 1.79
N GLY A 72 -0.27 1.10 2.93
CA GLY A 72 -0.94 1.39 4.20
C GLY A 72 -2.42 1.04 4.29
N THR A 73 -2.99 0.35 3.30
CA THR A 73 -4.43 0.09 3.22
C THR A 73 -4.96 -0.83 4.32
N ASP A 74 -4.09 -1.68 4.89
CA ASP A 74 -4.45 -2.56 6.00
C ASP A 74 -3.93 -2.02 7.34
N LEU A 75 -2.72 -1.47 7.36
CA LEU A 75 -2.10 -0.92 8.57
C LEU A 75 -2.98 0.18 9.20
N ASN A 76 -3.67 0.98 8.39
CA ASN A 76 -4.60 2.00 8.86
C ASN A 76 -5.88 1.43 9.51
N LEU A 77 -6.16 0.14 9.36
CA LEU A 77 -7.27 -0.54 10.02
C LEU A 77 -6.85 -1.15 11.35
N SER A 78 -5.56 -1.27 11.60
CA SER A 78 -5.00 -1.86 12.81
C SER A 78 -5.02 -0.84 13.93
N GLU A 79 -5.61 -1.20 15.08
CA GLU A 79 -5.54 -0.39 16.29
C GLU A 79 -4.14 -0.52 16.91
N ILE A 80 -3.32 0.50 16.70
CA ILE A 80 -2.06 0.63 17.45
C ILE A 80 -2.41 1.17 18.83
N SER A 81 -1.98 0.48 19.88
CA SER A 81 -2.23 0.92 21.25
C SER A 81 -1.80 2.38 21.44
N PRO A 82 -2.62 3.23 22.07
CA PRO A 82 -2.28 4.63 22.32
C PRO A 82 -0.98 4.83 23.13
N SER A 83 -0.54 3.80 23.84
CA SER A 83 0.72 3.80 24.61
C SER A 83 1.97 3.58 23.76
N ILE A 84 1.80 3.17 22.49
CA ILE A 84 2.90 2.90 21.57
C ILE A 84 3.08 4.08 20.65
N LYS A 85 4.28 4.65 20.60
CA LYS A 85 4.66 5.60 19.56
C LYS A 85 5.26 4.84 18.37
N PRO A 86 4.53 4.70 17.25
CA PRO A 86 5.01 3.95 16.10
C PRO A 86 6.07 4.72 15.32
N ASN A 87 7.02 3.96 14.79
CA ASN A 87 8.03 4.41 13.84
C ASN A 87 7.69 3.83 12.46
N TYR A 88 7.26 4.66 11.52
CA TYR A 88 6.90 4.24 10.16
C TYR A 88 8.09 4.41 9.20
N ILE A 89 8.45 3.33 8.52
CA ILE A 89 9.46 3.33 7.45
C ILE A 89 8.73 3.23 6.11
N LEU A 90 8.77 4.30 5.34
CA LEU A 90 8.07 4.41 4.06
C LEU A 90 8.91 3.80 2.94
N LEU A 91 8.43 2.68 2.38
CA LEU A 91 9.14 1.91 1.35
C LEU A 91 8.95 2.49 -0.06
N ASN A 92 7.93 3.31 -0.28
CA ASN A 92 7.56 3.82 -1.60
C ASN A 92 8.59 4.79 -2.22
N ARG A 93 9.61 5.22 -1.46
CA ARG A 93 10.72 6.04 -1.97
C ARG A 93 11.94 5.24 -2.37
N ILE A 94 11.95 3.94 -2.14
CA ILE A 94 13.05 3.05 -2.54
C ILE A 94 12.85 2.67 -4.02
N PRO A 95 13.71 3.15 -4.94
CA PRO A 95 13.46 2.98 -6.38
C PRO A 95 13.43 1.52 -6.84
N SER A 96 14.18 0.62 -6.20
CA SER A 96 14.20 -0.81 -6.51
C SER A 96 12.88 -1.49 -6.18
N LEU A 97 12.16 -1.04 -5.16
CA LEU A 97 10.89 -1.60 -4.72
C LEU A 97 9.68 -1.12 -5.53
N ASN A 98 9.84 -0.11 -6.38
CA ASN A 98 8.78 0.46 -7.22
C ASN A 98 8.83 -0.01 -8.68
N LYS A 99 9.56 -1.09 -8.97
CA LYS A 99 9.77 -1.54 -10.36
C LYS A 99 9.13 -2.90 -10.60
N ILE A 100 8.65 -3.08 -11.83
CA ILE A 100 8.35 -4.38 -12.39
C ILE A 100 9.33 -4.60 -13.55
N HIS A 101 9.94 -5.76 -13.62
CA HIS A 101 10.80 -6.12 -14.75
C HIS A 101 10.69 -7.61 -15.07
N GLU A 102 10.86 -7.91 -16.35
CA GLU A 102 10.91 -9.29 -16.86
C GLU A 102 12.37 -9.73 -16.94
N LYS A 103 12.69 -10.89 -16.38
CA LYS A 103 14.02 -11.50 -16.44
C LYS A 103 13.91 -13.01 -16.37
N ASN A 104 14.63 -13.73 -17.26
CA ASN A 104 14.69 -15.21 -17.27
C ASN A 104 13.30 -15.88 -17.31
N ASN A 105 12.35 -15.33 -18.06
CA ASN A 105 10.97 -15.81 -18.13
C ASN A 105 10.19 -15.70 -16.80
N GLU A 106 10.64 -14.83 -15.91
CA GLU A 106 10.00 -14.50 -14.65
C GLU A 106 9.62 -13.01 -14.62
N ILE A 107 8.58 -12.68 -13.87
CA ILE A 107 8.19 -11.29 -13.60
C ILE A 107 8.60 -10.98 -12.17
N HIS A 108 9.52 -10.04 -12.02
CA HIS A 108 9.96 -9.53 -10.74
C HIS A 108 9.16 -8.28 -10.39
N ILE A 109 8.51 -8.29 -9.23
CA ILE A 109 7.62 -7.23 -8.77
C ILE A 109 8.16 -6.68 -7.45
N GLY A 110 8.51 -5.41 -7.43
CA GLY A 110 8.98 -4.74 -6.22
C GLY A 110 7.88 -4.60 -5.16
N ALA A 111 8.28 -4.62 -3.90
CA ALA A 111 7.37 -4.66 -2.75
C ALA A 111 6.44 -3.43 -2.63
N SER A 112 6.79 -2.31 -3.27
CA SER A 112 5.99 -1.08 -3.28
C SER A 112 5.19 -0.86 -4.57
N VAL A 113 5.24 -1.80 -5.50
CA VAL A 113 4.40 -1.76 -6.70
C VAL A 113 2.95 -1.99 -6.32
N THR A 114 2.06 -1.13 -6.80
CA THR A 114 0.63 -1.22 -6.47
C THR A 114 -0.05 -2.37 -7.22
N LEU A 115 -1.16 -2.86 -6.69
CA LEU A 115 -1.96 -3.87 -7.38
C LEU A 115 -2.45 -3.37 -8.75
N GLU A 116 -2.79 -2.09 -8.86
CA GLU A 116 -3.23 -1.49 -10.13
C GLU A 116 -2.10 -1.48 -11.16
N ASP A 117 -0.86 -1.16 -10.77
CA ASP A 117 0.30 -1.15 -11.67
C ASP A 117 0.71 -2.55 -12.14
N THR A 118 0.33 -3.60 -11.42
CA THR A 118 0.59 -5.00 -11.83
C THR A 118 -0.38 -5.50 -12.90
N LEU A 119 -1.57 -4.91 -13.03
CA LEU A 119 -2.63 -5.38 -13.93
C LEU A 119 -2.18 -5.58 -15.37
N PRO A 120 -1.48 -4.63 -16.05
CA PRO A 120 -1.06 -4.83 -17.44
C PRO A 120 -0.17 -6.06 -17.64
N TYR A 121 0.67 -6.37 -16.65
CA TYR A 121 1.54 -7.55 -16.69
C TYR A 121 0.75 -8.85 -16.50
N PHE A 122 -0.16 -8.88 -15.52
CA PHE A 122 -0.99 -10.06 -15.29
C PHE A 122 -1.99 -10.30 -16.42
N GLU A 123 -2.52 -9.25 -17.04
CA GLU A 123 -3.36 -9.38 -18.25
C GLU A 123 -2.62 -10.06 -19.39
N LYS A 124 -1.35 -9.72 -19.56
CA LYS A 124 -0.50 -10.29 -20.61
C LYS A 124 -0.09 -11.74 -20.34
N PHE A 125 0.32 -12.04 -19.10
CA PHE A 125 0.98 -13.30 -18.78
C PHE A 125 0.10 -14.28 -17.97
N PHE A 126 -0.79 -13.76 -17.11
CA PHE A 126 -1.60 -14.53 -16.18
C PHE A 126 -3.04 -13.99 -16.11
N PRO A 127 -3.82 -14.03 -17.22
CA PRO A 127 -5.16 -13.43 -17.27
C PRO A 127 -6.11 -13.84 -16.15
N PRO A 128 -6.12 -15.10 -15.67
CA PRO A 128 -6.97 -15.48 -14.54
C PRO A 128 -6.59 -14.73 -13.24
N PHE A 129 -5.31 -14.47 -13.01
CA PHE A 129 -4.88 -13.72 -11.85
C PHE A 129 -5.21 -12.22 -11.98
N ALA A 130 -5.11 -11.66 -13.18
CA ALA A 130 -5.57 -10.29 -13.44
C ALA A 130 -7.05 -10.11 -13.09
N GLU A 131 -7.89 -11.10 -13.38
CA GLU A 131 -9.31 -11.07 -13.03
C GLU A 131 -9.53 -11.07 -11.50
N ILE A 132 -8.74 -11.81 -10.74
CA ILE A 132 -8.76 -11.79 -9.28
C ILE A 132 -8.37 -10.39 -8.78
N ILE A 133 -7.28 -9.81 -9.31
CA ILE A 133 -6.84 -8.46 -8.93
C ILE A 133 -7.89 -7.39 -9.25
N ARG A 134 -8.58 -7.47 -10.40
CA ARG A 134 -9.67 -6.54 -10.74
C ARG A 134 -10.82 -6.55 -9.74
N ARG A 135 -11.08 -7.70 -9.14
CA ARG A 135 -12.12 -7.88 -8.10
C ARG A 135 -11.62 -7.56 -6.70
N PHE A 136 -10.32 -7.34 -6.54
CA PHE A 136 -9.73 -7.00 -5.26
C PHE A 136 -10.08 -5.56 -4.89
N GLY A 137 -10.91 -5.38 -3.89
CA GLY A 137 -11.30 -4.08 -3.37
C GLY A 137 -11.84 -3.13 -4.45
N SER A 138 -11.56 -1.85 -4.29
CA SER A 138 -11.87 -0.80 -5.26
C SER A 138 -10.61 -0.35 -6.01
N SER A 139 -10.77 0.42 -7.09
CA SER A 139 -9.64 1.01 -7.80
C SER A 139 -8.79 1.90 -6.89
N GLN A 140 -9.41 2.65 -5.97
CA GLN A 140 -8.71 3.47 -4.97
C GLN A 140 -7.85 2.62 -4.03
N ILE A 141 -8.36 1.46 -3.60
CA ILE A 141 -7.59 0.53 -2.77
C ILE A 141 -6.46 -0.09 -3.60
N ARG A 142 -6.73 -0.56 -4.82
CA ARG A 142 -5.69 -1.15 -5.68
C ARG A 142 -4.58 -0.19 -6.06
N SER A 143 -4.89 1.10 -6.22
CA SER A 143 -3.90 2.16 -6.50
C SER A 143 -2.95 2.45 -5.32
N GLN A 144 -3.17 1.81 -4.17
CA GLN A 144 -2.33 1.94 -2.98
C GLN A 144 -1.84 0.60 -2.46
N ALA A 145 -2.73 -0.39 -2.37
CA ALA A 145 -2.39 -1.72 -1.89
C ALA A 145 -1.33 -2.38 -2.77
N THR A 146 -0.42 -3.13 -2.16
CA THR A 146 0.65 -3.86 -2.83
C THR A 146 0.51 -5.37 -2.60
N ILE A 147 1.06 -6.18 -3.51
CA ILE A 147 1.10 -7.64 -3.34
C ILE A 147 1.88 -7.99 -2.07
N ALA A 148 3.07 -7.39 -1.89
CA ALA A 148 3.90 -7.65 -0.72
C ALA A 148 3.18 -7.27 0.58
N GLY A 149 2.50 -6.11 0.62
CA GLY A 149 1.69 -5.71 1.77
C GLY A 149 0.60 -6.71 2.09
N ASN A 150 -0.12 -7.21 1.08
CA ASN A 150 -1.17 -8.20 1.27
C ASN A 150 -0.62 -9.54 1.80
N LEU A 151 0.55 -9.98 1.29
CA LEU A 151 1.23 -11.18 1.81
C LEU A 151 1.68 -11.00 3.27
N CYS A 152 2.29 -9.85 3.60
CA CYS A 152 2.77 -9.56 4.96
C CYS A 152 1.63 -9.49 5.98
N THR A 153 0.46 -8.99 5.58
CA THR A 153 -0.74 -8.98 6.43
C THR A 153 -1.24 -10.39 6.73
N ALA A 154 -0.97 -11.36 5.85
CA ALA A 154 -1.36 -12.76 5.97
C ALA A 154 -2.86 -12.94 6.33
N SER A 155 -3.73 -12.12 5.72
CA SER A 155 -5.17 -12.21 5.96
C SER A 155 -5.70 -13.60 5.63
N PRO A 156 -6.50 -14.24 6.49
CA PRO A 156 -7.09 -15.56 6.22
C PRO A 156 -8.07 -15.54 5.03
N ILE A 157 -8.49 -14.37 4.59
CA ILE A 157 -9.35 -14.17 3.40
C ILE A 157 -8.60 -13.48 2.26
N GLY A 158 -7.26 -13.44 2.32
CA GLY A 158 -6.43 -12.81 1.28
C GLY A 158 -6.37 -13.66 0.02
N ASP A 159 -6.73 -13.09 -1.13
CA ASP A 159 -6.82 -13.81 -2.40
C ASP A 159 -5.47 -13.92 -3.13
N THR A 160 -4.49 -13.06 -2.81
CA THR A 160 -3.21 -13.02 -3.54
C THR A 160 -2.31 -14.20 -3.20
N ALA A 161 -2.21 -14.60 -1.92
CA ALA A 161 -1.32 -15.67 -1.50
C ALA A 161 -1.63 -17.02 -2.17
N PRO A 162 -2.87 -17.56 -2.16
CA PRO A 162 -3.18 -18.83 -2.83
C PRO A 162 -2.98 -18.74 -4.35
N SER A 163 -3.27 -17.60 -4.95
CA SER A 163 -3.08 -17.39 -6.40
C SER A 163 -1.60 -17.39 -6.77
N LEU A 164 -0.75 -16.73 -6.01
CA LEU A 164 0.71 -16.72 -6.21
C LEU A 164 1.32 -18.10 -6.00
N MET A 165 0.85 -18.86 -5.00
CA MET A 165 1.25 -20.26 -4.80
C MET A 165 0.90 -21.12 -6.00
N ALA A 166 -0.29 -20.96 -6.58
CA ALA A 166 -0.71 -21.69 -7.78
C ALA A 166 0.14 -21.34 -9.02
N LEU A 167 0.69 -20.13 -9.08
CA LEU A 167 1.61 -19.67 -10.12
C LEU A 167 3.07 -20.09 -9.87
N GLY A 168 3.36 -20.75 -8.75
CA GLY A 168 4.73 -21.12 -8.36
C GLY A 168 5.62 -19.91 -8.03
N ALA A 169 5.01 -18.82 -7.54
CA ALA A 169 5.75 -17.62 -7.21
C ALA A 169 6.67 -17.84 -5.99
N SER A 170 7.79 -17.12 -5.97
CA SER A 170 8.72 -17.05 -4.84
C SER A 170 8.76 -15.64 -4.26
N VAL A 171 9.15 -15.53 -2.99
CA VAL A 171 9.33 -14.26 -2.29
C VAL A 171 10.80 -14.11 -1.92
N GLU A 172 11.41 -13.01 -2.34
CA GLU A 172 12.76 -12.63 -1.95
C GLU A 172 12.68 -11.74 -0.70
N ILE A 173 13.40 -12.13 0.35
CA ILE A 173 13.42 -11.43 1.63
C ILE A 173 14.82 -10.90 1.87
N PHE A 174 14.93 -9.61 2.15
CA PHE A 174 16.16 -8.99 2.61
C PHE A 174 16.29 -9.16 4.13
N SER A 175 17.42 -9.72 4.58
CA SER A 175 17.73 -10.01 5.99
C SER A 175 19.19 -9.66 6.32
#